data_4562e1d8c76f8751a7090b4add4591a1
#
_entry.id   4562e1d8c76f8751a7090b4add4591a1
#
_cell.length_a   1.000
_cell.length_b   1.000
_cell.length_c   1.000
_cell.angle_alpha   90.00
_cell.angle_beta   90.00
_cell.angle_gamma   90.00
#
_symmetry.space_group_name_H-M   'P 1'
#
loop_
_entity.id
_entity.type
_entity.pdbx_description
1 polymer ?
#
loop_
_entity_poly.entity_id
_entity_poly.type
_entity_poly.pdbx_seq_one_letter_code
_entity_poly.pdbx_strand_id
1 'polypeptide(L)'
;MNLRPIEVRDNPAVAQLIRASLEEFGLDKPGTVYFDSHLDHLADYYQQQERAAYFVLKDEGQLVGCGGFAPVSDKIAELQKLYVTKNSRGKGYSSRLIKRIFQEARLAGYEQLYLETTTELATAVAIYQHYGFTALQEPLSNAAGHPAMNIWMIKSLSSGE
;
A
#
# COMPACT_ATOMS: atom_id res chain seq x y z
N MET A 1 -8.51 18.04 -6.02
CA MET A 1 -7.87 16.81 -5.52
C MET A 1 -8.90 15.94 -4.82
N ASN A 2 -8.92 14.66 -5.13
CA ASN A 2 -9.92 13.74 -4.59
C ASN A 2 -9.27 12.43 -4.13
N LEU A 3 -9.41 12.11 -2.85
CA LEU A 3 -8.93 10.89 -2.23
C LEU A 3 -10.16 10.09 -1.78
N ARG A 4 -10.41 8.95 -2.40
CA ARG A 4 -11.61 8.17 -2.17
C ARG A 4 -11.35 6.66 -2.28
N PRO A 5 -12.28 5.82 -1.78
CA PRO A 5 -12.18 4.38 -2.02
C PRO A 5 -12.18 4.05 -3.51
N ILE A 6 -11.48 2.97 -3.86
CA ILE A 6 -11.41 2.48 -5.24
C ILE A 6 -12.78 2.03 -5.72
N GLU A 7 -13.06 2.26 -7.00
CA GLU A 7 -14.27 1.78 -7.70
C GLU A 7 -13.85 0.91 -8.87
N VAL A 8 -14.75 0.07 -9.36
CA VAL A 8 -14.46 -0.86 -10.45
C VAL A 8 -13.90 -0.12 -11.67
N ARG A 9 -14.40 1.07 -11.97
CA ARG A 9 -13.93 1.89 -13.10
C ARG A 9 -12.46 2.30 -12.96
N ASP A 10 -11.90 2.26 -11.76
CA ASP A 10 -10.50 2.61 -11.50
C ASP A 10 -9.53 1.46 -11.78
N ASN A 11 -10.02 0.23 -11.86
CA ASN A 11 -9.16 -0.96 -11.96
C ASN A 11 -8.10 -0.87 -13.06
N PRO A 12 -8.43 -0.48 -14.32
CA PRO A 12 -7.40 -0.44 -15.36
C PRO A 12 -6.29 0.57 -15.08
N ALA A 13 -6.62 1.78 -14.64
CA ALA A 13 -5.63 2.82 -14.38
C ALA A 13 -4.75 2.46 -13.18
N VAL A 14 -5.34 1.87 -12.15
CA VAL A 14 -4.59 1.43 -10.96
C VAL A 14 -3.62 0.32 -11.32
N ALA A 15 -4.07 -0.69 -12.06
CA ALA A 15 -3.20 -1.79 -12.49
C ALA A 15 -2.02 -1.26 -13.33
N GLN A 16 -2.28 -0.32 -14.23
CA GLN A 16 -1.24 0.28 -15.05
C GLN A 16 -0.22 1.04 -14.19
N LEU A 17 -0.69 1.82 -13.23
CA LEU A 17 0.20 2.55 -12.32
C LEU A 17 1.11 1.60 -11.54
N ILE A 18 0.54 0.54 -10.99
CA ILE A 18 1.30 -0.42 -10.19
C ILE A 18 2.36 -1.12 -11.06
N ARG A 19 1.96 -1.61 -12.24
CA ARG A 19 2.89 -2.29 -13.14
C ARG A 19 4.01 -1.36 -13.60
N ALA A 20 3.67 -0.14 -13.98
CA ALA A 20 4.68 0.84 -14.42
C ALA A 20 5.66 1.17 -13.29
N SER A 21 5.17 1.30 -12.07
CA SER A 21 6.02 1.58 -10.91
C SER A 21 7.00 0.43 -10.65
N LEU A 22 6.52 -0.81 -10.73
CA LEU A 22 7.37 -1.97 -10.50
C LEU A 22 8.40 -2.13 -11.62
N GLU A 23 8.01 -1.91 -12.87
CA GLU A 23 8.93 -1.95 -14.01
C GLU A 23 10.04 -0.90 -13.87
N GLU A 24 9.69 0.28 -13.37
CA GLU A 24 10.65 1.36 -13.16
C GLU A 24 11.81 0.93 -12.25
N PHE A 25 11.52 0.12 -11.23
CA PHE A 25 12.50 -0.31 -10.23
C PHE A 25 13.00 -1.74 -10.46
N GLY A 26 12.72 -2.34 -11.61
CA GLY A 26 13.17 -3.69 -11.93
C GLY A 26 12.45 -4.77 -11.13
N LEU A 27 11.24 -4.48 -10.65
CA LEU A 27 10.46 -5.39 -9.81
C LEU A 27 9.34 -6.09 -10.59
N ASP A 28 9.39 -6.08 -11.92
CA ASP A 28 8.49 -6.81 -12.79
C ASP A 28 8.93 -8.28 -12.90
N LYS A 29 9.03 -8.95 -11.75
CA LYS A 29 9.58 -10.29 -11.64
C LYS A 29 8.75 -11.14 -10.66
N PRO A 30 8.87 -12.49 -10.71
CA PRO A 30 8.17 -13.35 -9.75
C PRO A 30 8.50 -13.00 -8.30
N GLY A 31 7.54 -13.22 -7.42
CA GLY A 31 7.70 -12.91 -6.00
C GLY A 31 7.38 -11.47 -5.64
N THR A 32 6.83 -10.69 -6.56
CA THR A 32 6.35 -9.33 -6.31
C THR A 32 4.86 -9.23 -6.63
N VAL A 33 4.28 -8.06 -6.32
CA VAL A 33 2.89 -7.73 -6.62
C VAL A 33 2.59 -7.82 -8.13
N TYR A 34 3.60 -7.67 -8.98
CA TYR A 34 3.44 -7.62 -10.45
C TYR A 34 2.66 -8.83 -10.99
N PHE A 35 2.83 -10.00 -10.36
CA PHE A 35 2.17 -11.24 -10.80
C PHE A 35 0.99 -11.65 -9.93
N ASP A 36 0.51 -10.77 -9.05
CA ASP A 36 -0.69 -11.07 -8.26
C ASP A 36 -1.89 -11.23 -9.19
N SER A 37 -2.62 -12.33 -9.02
CA SER A 37 -3.74 -12.69 -9.90
C SER A 37 -4.89 -11.68 -9.84
N HIS A 38 -5.01 -10.93 -8.76
CA HIS A 38 -6.09 -9.96 -8.56
C HIS A 38 -5.73 -8.54 -8.99
N LEU A 39 -4.54 -8.34 -9.57
CA LEU A 39 -4.04 -6.97 -9.85
C LEU A 39 -4.97 -6.18 -10.77
N ASP A 40 -5.62 -6.84 -11.73
CA ASP A 40 -6.54 -6.16 -12.66
C ASP A 40 -7.93 -5.93 -12.07
N HIS A 41 -8.21 -6.43 -10.85
CA HIS A 41 -9.53 -6.42 -10.24
C HIS A 41 -9.44 -5.98 -8.77
N LEU A 42 -8.64 -4.96 -8.47
CA LEU A 42 -8.39 -4.56 -7.08
C LEU A 42 -9.63 -4.05 -6.36
N ALA A 43 -10.53 -3.36 -7.07
CA ALA A 43 -11.76 -2.91 -6.43
C ALA A 43 -12.56 -4.10 -5.88
N ASP A 44 -12.72 -5.13 -6.69
CA ASP A 44 -13.44 -6.34 -6.27
C ASP A 44 -12.69 -7.07 -5.17
N TYR A 45 -11.38 -7.19 -5.31
CA TYR A 45 -10.52 -7.88 -4.36
C TYR A 45 -10.64 -7.29 -2.95
N TYR A 46 -10.58 -5.96 -2.83
CA TYR A 46 -10.65 -5.32 -1.51
C TYR A 46 -12.08 -5.25 -0.99
N GLN A 47 -13.07 -5.09 -1.86
CA GLN A 47 -14.47 -5.04 -1.44
C GLN A 47 -14.98 -6.36 -0.88
N GLN A 48 -14.39 -7.47 -1.30
CA GLN A 48 -14.77 -8.82 -0.83
C GLN A 48 -14.15 -9.16 0.53
N GLN A 49 -13.21 -8.38 1.02
CA GLN A 49 -12.53 -8.64 2.28
C GLN A 49 -13.13 -7.77 3.38
N GLU A 50 -13.38 -8.36 4.54
CA GLU A 50 -13.79 -7.62 5.72
C GLU A 50 -12.59 -6.84 6.27
N ARG A 51 -12.84 -5.62 6.74
CA ARG A 51 -11.83 -4.78 7.37
C ARG A 51 -10.63 -4.52 6.47
N ALA A 52 -10.89 -4.38 5.17
CA ALA A 52 -9.89 -4.02 4.17
C ALA A 52 -10.40 -2.83 3.37
N ALA A 53 -9.50 -2.03 2.83
CA ALA A 53 -9.85 -0.90 1.98
C ALA A 53 -8.69 -0.54 1.07
N TYR A 54 -9.02 0.02 -0.09
CA TYR A 54 -8.04 0.51 -1.03
C TYR A 54 -8.49 1.87 -1.56
N PHE A 55 -7.55 2.80 -1.66
CA PHE A 55 -7.87 4.19 -1.99
C PHE A 55 -7.18 4.63 -3.25
N VAL A 56 -7.82 5.53 -3.98
CA VAL A 56 -7.23 6.19 -5.14
C VAL A 56 -7.18 7.68 -4.87
N LEU A 57 -6.09 8.30 -5.30
CA LEU A 57 -5.89 9.75 -5.21
C LEU A 57 -5.83 10.29 -6.61
N LYS A 58 -6.74 11.24 -6.90
CA LYS A 58 -6.81 11.89 -8.21
C LYS A 58 -6.56 13.38 -8.07
N ASP A 59 -5.82 13.92 -9.01
CA ASP A 59 -5.58 15.36 -9.12
C ASP A 59 -5.99 15.79 -10.52
N GLU A 60 -6.91 16.74 -10.59
CA GLU A 60 -7.50 17.21 -11.87
C GLU A 60 -8.02 16.05 -12.73
N GLY A 61 -8.67 15.07 -12.07
CA GLY A 61 -9.24 13.92 -12.74
C GLY A 61 -8.25 12.82 -13.12
N GLN A 62 -6.97 13.03 -12.90
CA GLN A 62 -5.92 12.05 -13.23
C GLN A 62 -5.53 11.25 -12.00
N LEU A 63 -5.36 9.94 -12.14
CA LEU A 63 -4.85 9.10 -11.07
C LEU A 63 -3.38 9.45 -10.80
N VAL A 64 -3.07 9.85 -9.57
CA VAL A 64 -1.71 10.18 -9.16
C VAL A 64 -1.16 9.25 -8.09
N GLY A 65 -2.00 8.50 -7.40
CA GLY A 65 -1.54 7.56 -6.39
C GLY A 65 -2.63 6.60 -5.95
N CYS A 66 -2.21 5.56 -5.27
CA CYS A 66 -3.10 4.52 -4.75
C CYS A 66 -2.44 3.79 -3.59
N GLY A 67 -3.24 3.15 -2.74
CA GLY A 67 -2.74 2.37 -1.62
C GLY A 67 -3.87 1.94 -0.71
N GLY A 68 -3.63 0.92 0.10
CA GLY A 68 -4.66 0.42 0.99
C GLY A 68 -4.13 -0.49 2.08
N PHE A 69 -5.04 -1.20 2.71
CA PHE A 69 -4.68 -2.16 3.76
C PHE A 69 -5.64 -3.35 3.74
N ALA A 70 -5.14 -4.47 4.25
CA ALA A 70 -5.93 -5.69 4.40
C ALA A 70 -5.49 -6.41 5.68
N PRO A 71 -6.32 -7.31 6.23
CA PRO A 71 -5.97 -7.95 7.49
C PRO A 71 -4.81 -8.92 7.38
N VAL A 72 -3.94 -8.93 8.38
CA VAL A 72 -2.97 -9.99 8.63
C VAL A 72 -3.49 -10.85 9.77
N SER A 73 -4.01 -10.23 10.81
CA SER A 73 -4.63 -10.88 11.97
C SER A 73 -5.72 -9.96 12.51
N ASP A 74 -6.35 -10.33 13.62
CA ASP A 74 -7.40 -9.52 14.22
C ASP A 74 -6.91 -8.11 14.57
N LYS A 75 -5.66 -7.97 15.01
CA LYS A 75 -5.11 -6.69 15.49
C LYS A 75 -4.14 -6.03 14.53
N ILE A 76 -3.70 -6.73 13.49
CA ILE A 76 -2.66 -6.26 12.58
C ILE A 76 -3.20 -6.22 11.15
N ALA A 77 -3.11 -5.06 10.52
CA ALA A 77 -3.35 -4.92 9.08
C ALA A 77 -2.02 -4.74 8.35
N GLU A 78 -2.02 -5.03 7.06
CA GLU A 78 -0.88 -4.79 6.19
C GLU A 78 -1.18 -3.62 5.25
N LEU A 79 -0.28 -2.64 5.23
CA LEU A 79 -0.28 -1.59 4.21
C LEU A 79 0.16 -2.21 2.90
N GLN A 80 -0.64 -2.06 1.85
CA GLN A 80 -0.44 -2.76 0.59
C GLN A 80 -0.50 -1.83 -0.61
N LYS A 81 0.37 -2.09 -1.56
CA LYS A 81 0.28 -1.55 -2.93
C LYS A 81 0.19 -0.02 -2.95
N LEU A 82 1.05 0.64 -2.17
CA LEU A 82 1.15 2.10 -2.13
C LEU A 82 2.08 2.57 -3.24
N TYR A 83 1.54 3.29 -4.20
CA TYR A 83 2.31 3.80 -5.34
C TYR A 83 1.85 5.20 -5.71
N VAL A 84 2.79 6.02 -6.20
CA VAL A 84 2.54 7.36 -6.73
C VAL A 84 3.16 7.42 -8.12
N THR A 85 2.46 8.05 -9.07
CA THR A 85 2.99 8.18 -10.43
C THR A 85 4.33 8.90 -10.42
N LYS A 86 5.22 8.50 -11.35
CA LYS A 86 6.57 9.04 -11.41
C LYS A 86 6.59 10.57 -11.48
N ASN A 87 5.70 11.14 -12.29
CA ASN A 87 5.65 12.59 -12.50
C ASN A 87 5.02 13.35 -11.31
N SER A 88 4.44 12.64 -10.36
CA SER A 88 3.74 13.25 -9.23
C SER A 88 4.50 13.15 -7.92
N ARG A 89 5.68 12.58 -7.93
CA ARG A 89 6.49 12.41 -6.72
C ARG A 89 7.00 13.76 -6.23
N GLY A 90 7.20 13.83 -4.91
CA GLY A 90 7.66 15.06 -4.28
C GLY A 90 6.55 16.09 -4.03
N LYS A 91 5.30 15.75 -4.25
CA LYS A 91 4.15 16.64 -4.05
C LYS A 91 3.32 16.31 -2.81
N GLY A 92 3.79 15.38 -1.98
CA GLY A 92 3.09 15.01 -0.75
C GLY A 92 1.94 14.03 -0.93
N TYR A 93 1.81 13.41 -2.08
CA TYR A 93 0.68 12.48 -2.34
C TYR A 93 0.81 11.21 -1.51
N SER A 94 2.01 10.68 -1.33
CA SER A 94 2.24 9.51 -0.47
C SER A 94 1.80 9.79 0.96
N SER A 95 2.11 10.98 1.48
CA SER A 95 1.69 11.39 2.82
C SER A 95 0.18 11.37 2.98
N ARG A 96 -0.54 11.87 1.99
CA ARG A 96 -2.00 11.89 2.02
C ARG A 96 -2.58 10.49 2.08
N LEU A 97 -2.04 9.59 1.26
CA LEU A 97 -2.46 8.20 1.23
C LEU A 97 -2.14 7.49 2.56
N ILE A 98 -0.92 7.66 3.06
CA ILE A 98 -0.50 7.03 4.32
C ILE A 98 -1.39 7.49 5.47
N LYS A 99 -1.65 8.79 5.58
CA LYS A 99 -2.49 9.32 6.65
C LYS A 99 -3.92 8.79 6.57
N ARG A 100 -4.47 8.66 5.37
CA ARG A 100 -5.80 8.08 5.19
C ARG A 100 -5.81 6.61 5.59
N ILE A 101 -4.77 5.86 5.21
CA ILE A 101 -4.64 4.45 5.58
C ILE A 101 -4.57 4.30 7.10
N PHE A 102 -3.76 5.11 7.79
CA PHE A 102 -3.67 5.09 9.25
C PHE A 102 -5.04 5.32 9.88
N GLN A 103 -5.74 6.34 9.43
CA GLN A 103 -7.05 6.70 9.96
C GLN A 103 -8.05 5.58 9.78
N GLU A 104 -8.14 5.03 8.57
CA GLU A 104 -9.13 4.00 8.25
C GLU A 104 -8.80 2.67 8.92
N ALA A 105 -7.52 2.31 9.04
CA ALA A 105 -7.12 1.10 9.74
C ALA A 105 -7.45 1.19 11.23
N ARG A 106 -7.21 2.35 11.86
CA ARG A 106 -7.61 2.57 13.24
C ARG A 106 -9.11 2.44 13.42
N LEU A 107 -9.88 3.06 12.54
CA LEU A 107 -11.35 2.98 12.60
C LEU A 107 -11.85 1.55 12.42
N ALA A 108 -11.11 0.73 11.68
CA ALA A 108 -11.43 -0.68 11.50
C ALA A 108 -11.05 -1.55 12.70
N GLY A 109 -10.40 -0.96 13.72
CA GLY A 109 -10.06 -1.66 14.95
C GLY A 109 -8.67 -2.26 15.00
N TYR A 110 -7.81 -1.98 14.02
CA TYR A 110 -6.44 -2.48 14.04
C TYR A 110 -5.57 -1.68 15.02
N GLU A 111 -4.63 -2.37 15.66
CA GLU A 111 -3.70 -1.77 16.61
C GLU A 111 -2.32 -1.56 16.02
N GLN A 112 -1.97 -2.32 14.97
CA GLN A 112 -0.67 -2.22 14.30
C GLN A 112 -0.84 -2.30 12.80
N LEU A 113 0.10 -1.69 12.09
CA LEU A 113 0.17 -1.75 10.63
C LEU A 113 1.53 -2.31 10.24
N TYR A 114 1.51 -3.33 9.40
CA TYR A 114 2.68 -4.06 8.92
C TYR A 114 2.87 -3.75 7.43
N LEU A 115 4.08 -3.85 6.94
CA LEU A 115 4.33 -3.78 5.49
C LEU A 115 5.55 -4.61 5.10
N GLU A 116 5.60 -4.98 3.83
CA GLU A 116 6.75 -5.62 3.20
C GLU A 116 7.23 -4.76 2.05
N THR A 117 8.53 -4.56 1.95
CA THR A 117 9.13 -3.77 0.89
C THR A 117 10.53 -4.30 0.57
N THR A 118 11.30 -3.56 -0.21
CA THR A 118 12.61 -4.00 -0.67
C THR A 118 13.56 -2.82 -0.77
N THR A 119 14.86 -3.12 -0.71
CA THR A 119 15.90 -2.10 -0.81
C THR A 119 15.86 -1.33 -2.14
N GLU A 120 15.31 -1.93 -3.21
CA GLU A 120 15.14 -1.22 -4.49
C GLU A 120 14.20 -0.01 -4.36
N LEU A 121 13.34 0.01 -3.33
CA LEU A 121 12.40 1.10 -3.07
C LEU A 121 12.89 1.97 -1.90
N ALA A 122 14.14 2.40 -1.94
CA ALA A 122 14.78 3.12 -0.84
C ALA A 122 14.03 4.39 -0.41
N THR A 123 13.46 5.12 -1.37
CA THR A 123 12.66 6.32 -1.04
C THR A 123 11.42 5.96 -0.23
N ALA A 124 10.75 4.85 -0.58
CA ALA A 124 9.59 4.39 0.17
C ALA A 124 9.99 3.98 1.60
N VAL A 125 11.11 3.29 1.76
CA VAL A 125 11.61 2.89 3.08
C VAL A 125 11.83 4.13 3.96
N ALA A 126 12.45 5.19 3.41
CA ALA A 126 12.68 6.42 4.15
C ALA A 126 11.37 7.09 4.58
N ILE A 127 10.37 7.08 3.71
CA ILE A 127 9.04 7.61 4.03
C ILE A 127 8.42 6.81 5.18
N TYR A 128 8.47 5.48 5.13
CA TYR A 128 7.91 4.65 6.18
C TYR A 128 8.60 4.91 7.52
N GLN A 129 9.93 5.04 7.52
CA GLN A 129 10.67 5.37 8.74
C GLN A 129 10.25 6.73 9.29
N HIS A 130 10.05 7.71 8.43
CA HIS A 130 9.58 9.03 8.83
C HIS A 130 8.21 8.95 9.53
N TYR A 131 7.34 8.06 9.11
CA TYR A 131 6.01 7.88 9.71
C TYR A 131 5.99 6.92 10.89
N GLY A 132 7.16 6.49 11.37
CA GLY A 132 7.27 5.73 12.62
C GLY A 132 7.31 4.21 12.45
N PHE A 133 7.41 3.71 11.22
CA PHE A 133 7.63 2.28 11.02
C PHE A 133 9.04 1.90 11.45
N THR A 134 9.16 0.76 12.10
CA THR A 134 10.45 0.18 12.50
C THR A 134 10.66 -1.17 11.84
N ALA A 135 11.91 -1.52 11.58
CA ALA A 135 12.24 -2.76 10.88
C ALA A 135 12.06 -3.99 11.78
N LEU A 136 11.55 -5.06 11.18
CA LEU A 136 11.53 -6.39 11.79
C LEU A 136 12.66 -7.21 11.18
N GLN A 137 13.09 -8.27 11.91
CA GLN A 137 14.14 -9.16 11.44
C GLN A 137 13.64 -10.22 10.47
N GLU A 138 12.32 -10.47 10.48
CA GLU A 138 11.69 -11.47 9.61
C GLU A 138 10.24 -11.08 9.34
N PRO A 139 9.61 -11.64 8.29
CA PRO A 139 8.21 -11.35 8.03
C PRO A 139 7.29 -11.98 9.06
N LEU A 140 6.08 -11.42 9.20
CA LEU A 140 5.05 -12.04 10.02
C LEU A 140 4.58 -13.33 9.35
N SER A 141 4.42 -14.39 10.14
CA SER A 141 4.17 -15.74 9.62
C SER A 141 2.84 -15.89 8.90
N ASN A 142 1.84 -15.06 9.26
CA ASN A 142 0.50 -15.12 8.66
C ASN A 142 0.24 -14.00 7.65
N ALA A 143 1.28 -13.28 7.23
CA ALA A 143 1.16 -12.31 6.15
C ALA A 143 1.08 -13.03 4.80
N ALA A 144 0.47 -12.37 3.80
CA ALA A 144 0.34 -12.92 2.46
C ALA A 144 1.71 -13.22 1.82
N GLY A 145 2.70 -12.37 2.06
CA GLY A 145 4.08 -12.57 1.67
C GLY A 145 4.34 -12.46 0.17
N HIS A 146 5.40 -11.73 -0.17
CA HIS A 146 5.95 -11.70 -1.53
C HIS A 146 7.43 -12.03 -1.40
N PRO A 147 7.88 -13.21 -1.89
CA PRO A 147 9.24 -13.70 -1.59
C PRO A 147 10.38 -12.79 -2.03
N ALA A 148 10.13 -11.88 -3.01
CA ALA A 148 11.14 -10.94 -3.44
C ALA A 148 11.33 -9.76 -2.49
N MET A 149 10.47 -9.58 -1.50
CA MET A 149 10.62 -8.53 -0.50
C MET A 149 11.66 -8.91 0.54
N ASN A 150 12.47 -7.96 0.98
CA ASN A 150 13.55 -8.22 1.94
C ASN A 150 13.58 -7.24 3.10
N ILE A 151 12.57 -6.38 3.22
CA ILE A 151 12.41 -5.45 4.34
C ILE A 151 10.98 -5.59 4.86
N TRP A 152 10.85 -5.79 6.17
CA TRP A 152 9.56 -5.94 6.85
C TRP A 152 9.50 -4.91 7.95
N MET A 153 8.40 -4.16 8.04
CA MET A 153 8.29 -3.06 8.98
C MET A 153 6.95 -3.09 9.68
N ILE A 154 6.92 -2.52 10.88
CA ILE A 154 5.70 -2.47 11.67
C ILE A 154 5.59 -1.13 12.40
N LYS A 155 4.37 -0.70 12.64
CA LYS A 155 4.07 0.55 13.34
C LYS A 155 2.85 0.36 14.24
N SER A 156 2.91 0.93 15.44
CA SER A 156 1.74 1.01 16.33
C SER A 156 0.79 2.09 15.81
N LEU A 157 -0.51 1.77 15.80
CA LEU A 157 -1.56 2.72 15.45
C LEU A 157 -2.21 3.31 16.72
N SER A 158 -1.43 3.47 17.76
CA SER A 158 -1.93 4.01 19.03
C SER A 158 -2.51 5.42 18.84
N SER A 159 -3.34 5.85 19.80
CA SER A 159 -3.98 7.16 19.78
C SER A 159 -2.94 8.27 19.70
N GLY A 160 -3.25 9.32 18.92
CA GLY A 160 -2.36 10.48 18.76
C GLY A 160 -1.47 10.42 17.53
N GLU A 161 -1.55 9.36 16.77
CA GLU A 161 -0.78 9.21 15.52
C GLU A 161 -1.43 9.92 14.34
#